data_e95f9cb67b9c62199e21e6b58017878e
#
_entry.id   e95f9cb67b9c62199e21e6b58017878e
#
_cell.length_a   1.000
_cell.length_b   1.000
_cell.length_c   1.000
_cell.angle_alpha   90.00
_cell.angle_beta   90.00
_cell.angle_gamma   90.00
#
_symmetry.space_group_name_H-M   'P 1'
#
loop_
_entity.id
_entity.type
_entity.pdbx_description
1 polymer ?
#
loop_
_entity_poly.entity_id
_entity_poly.type
_entity_poly.pdbx_seq_one_letter_code
_entity_poly.pdbx_strand_id
1 'polypeptide(L)'
;SPMYDLRDALRRAAPEDAYVDPEDLMAARRTLVTVRRLKKHFEARREDYPRLADAVARATPLPDLEENIASILDEDASIRDDASAELRRLRQQIRSKEKELRTTLDKALRHAVQEGHATGEQATLRGGRMVIPVRASAKGKVEGFVHDRSASGQTVYIEPAACLELNNEVRE
;
A
#
# COMPACT_ATOMS: atom_id res chain seq x y z
N SER A 1 20.95 15.38 7.92
CA SER A 1 20.24 14.07 7.82
C SER A 1 20.63 13.24 9.03
N PRO A 2 19.67 12.56 9.67
CA PRO A 2 19.97 11.74 10.83
C PRO A 2 20.84 10.53 10.45
N MET A 3 21.68 10.09 11.37
CA MET A 3 22.34 8.79 11.32
C MET A 3 21.56 7.84 12.24
N TYR A 4 21.33 6.64 11.77
CA TYR A 4 20.57 5.60 12.47
C TYR A 4 21.52 4.51 12.98
N ASP A 5 21.20 3.91 14.13
CA ASP A 5 21.88 2.71 14.59
C ASP A 5 21.32 1.50 13.85
N LEU A 6 22.10 0.96 12.93
CA LEU A 6 21.70 -0.16 12.07
C LEU A 6 22.13 -1.53 12.58
N ARG A 7 22.78 -1.60 13.77
CA ARG A 7 23.39 -2.85 14.25
C ARG A 7 22.35 -3.99 14.40
N ASP A 8 21.19 -3.68 14.94
CA ASP A 8 20.14 -4.69 15.11
C ASP A 8 19.46 -5.06 13.80
N ALA A 9 19.23 -4.10 12.91
CA ALA A 9 18.72 -4.37 11.55
C ALA A 9 19.69 -5.27 10.76
N LEU A 10 20.98 -4.99 10.82
CA LEU A 10 22.01 -5.80 10.17
C LEU A 10 22.11 -7.22 10.74
N ARG A 11 21.94 -7.39 12.06
CA ARG A 11 21.90 -8.74 12.68
C ARG A 11 20.68 -9.52 12.19
N ARG A 12 19.52 -8.88 12.07
CA ARG A 12 18.31 -9.54 11.54
C ARG A 12 18.44 -9.89 10.07
N ALA A 13 19.13 -9.07 9.29
CA ALA A 13 19.36 -9.28 7.86
C ALA A 13 20.44 -10.33 7.53
N ALA A 14 21.26 -10.75 8.51
CA ALA A 14 22.40 -11.63 8.26
C ALA A 14 22.05 -13.08 7.87
N PRO A 15 20.96 -13.71 8.39
CA PRO A 15 20.59 -15.06 7.95
C PRO A 15 20.16 -15.07 6.48
N GLU A 16 20.43 -16.18 5.78
CA GLU A 16 19.90 -16.43 4.45
C GLU A 16 18.35 -16.45 4.51
N ASP A 17 17.68 -15.86 3.53
CA ASP A 17 16.22 -15.67 3.47
C ASP A 17 15.64 -14.76 4.59
N ALA A 18 16.47 -13.95 5.24
CA ALA A 18 16.00 -13.01 6.24
C ALA A 18 15.12 -11.91 5.62
N TYR A 19 14.03 -11.57 6.31
CA TYR A 19 13.21 -10.41 5.98
C TYR A 19 13.78 -9.16 6.63
N VAL A 20 13.83 -8.05 5.87
CA VAL A 20 14.25 -6.73 6.35
C VAL A 20 13.08 -5.76 6.22
N ASP A 21 12.73 -5.09 7.30
CA ASP A 21 11.64 -4.11 7.29
C ASP A 21 11.95 -2.92 6.38
N PRO A 22 10.95 -2.38 5.65
CA PRO A 22 11.13 -1.21 4.79
C PRO A 22 11.70 0.01 5.52
N GLU A 23 11.32 0.22 6.77
CA GLU A 23 11.82 1.28 7.65
C GLU A 23 13.31 1.13 7.93
N ASP A 24 13.78 -0.09 8.18
CA ASP A 24 15.20 -0.40 8.38
C ASP A 24 16.01 -0.16 7.09
N LEU A 25 15.49 -0.55 5.93
CA LEU A 25 16.10 -0.27 4.63
C LEU A 25 16.18 1.24 4.36
N MET A 26 15.12 1.99 4.67
CA MET A 26 15.11 3.44 4.52
C MET A 26 16.10 4.11 5.50
N ALA A 27 16.21 3.64 6.74
CA ALA A 27 17.19 4.10 7.71
C ALA A 27 18.63 3.83 7.22
N ALA A 28 18.87 2.65 6.62
CA ALA A 28 20.14 2.30 6.00
C ALA A 28 20.46 3.26 4.85
N ARG A 29 19.53 3.48 3.91
CA ARG A 29 19.71 4.42 2.80
C ARG A 29 20.04 5.84 3.29
N ARG A 30 19.28 6.36 4.26
CA ARG A 30 19.51 7.69 4.83
C ARG A 30 20.88 7.81 5.48
N THR A 31 21.34 6.77 6.15
CA THR A 31 22.67 6.70 6.77
C THR A 31 23.77 6.68 5.69
N LEU A 32 23.63 5.84 4.64
CA LEU A 32 24.57 5.77 3.51
C LEU A 32 24.70 7.11 2.79
N VAL A 33 23.58 7.75 2.46
CA VAL A 33 23.56 9.09 1.85
C VAL A 33 24.29 10.11 2.74
N THR A 34 24.09 10.06 4.05
CA THR A 34 24.73 10.95 5.01
C THR A 34 26.23 10.72 5.04
N VAL A 35 26.67 9.48 5.12
CA VAL A 35 28.10 9.10 5.10
C VAL A 35 28.77 9.58 3.80
N ARG A 36 28.16 9.34 2.65
CA ARG A 36 28.67 9.80 1.34
C ARG A 36 28.80 11.32 1.28
N ARG A 37 27.81 12.06 1.79
CA ARG A 37 27.85 13.53 1.85
C ARG A 37 28.93 14.05 2.80
N LEU A 38 29.09 13.46 3.97
CA LEU A 38 30.13 13.81 4.94
C LEU A 38 31.52 13.55 4.34
N LYS A 39 31.71 12.39 3.72
CA LYS A 39 32.97 12.06 3.05
C LYS A 39 33.35 13.12 2.02
N LYS A 40 32.44 13.40 1.08
CA LYS A 40 32.66 14.45 0.05
C LYS A 40 32.95 15.82 0.67
N HIS A 41 32.24 16.19 1.74
CA HIS A 41 32.40 17.49 2.40
C HIS A 41 33.78 17.65 3.05
N PHE A 42 34.21 16.65 3.84
CA PHE A 42 35.48 16.74 4.57
C PHE A 42 36.71 16.44 3.70
N GLU A 43 36.59 15.60 2.68
CA GLU A 43 37.65 15.41 1.69
C GLU A 43 37.96 16.72 0.94
N ALA A 44 36.92 17.48 0.56
CA ALA A 44 37.08 18.78 -0.08
C ALA A 44 37.67 19.87 0.84
N ARG A 45 37.69 19.64 2.16
CA ARG A 45 38.18 20.56 3.20
C ARG A 45 39.22 19.90 4.09
N ARG A 46 40.01 19.02 3.53
CA ARG A 46 41.05 18.25 4.26
C ARG A 46 42.07 19.14 4.97
N GLU A 47 42.41 20.28 4.39
CA GLU A 47 43.35 21.23 4.97
C GLU A 47 42.78 21.87 6.24
N ASP A 48 41.49 22.20 6.26
CA ASP A 48 40.81 22.81 7.42
C ASP A 48 40.46 21.79 8.51
N TYR A 49 40.12 20.55 8.09
CA TYR A 49 39.61 19.50 9.00
C TYR A 49 40.29 18.14 8.80
N PRO A 50 41.67 18.04 8.96
CA PRO A 50 42.40 16.83 8.59
C PRO A 50 41.94 15.59 9.36
N ARG A 51 41.70 15.72 10.66
CA ARG A 51 41.21 14.59 11.51
C ARG A 51 39.83 14.07 11.11
N LEU A 52 38.95 14.97 10.72
CA LEU A 52 37.59 14.56 10.24
C LEU A 52 37.67 13.92 8.85
N ALA A 53 38.49 14.46 7.97
CA ALA A 53 38.77 13.87 6.66
C ALA A 53 39.33 12.45 6.79
N ASP A 54 40.26 12.21 7.73
CA ASP A 54 40.81 10.88 7.98
C ASP A 54 39.78 9.92 8.62
N ALA A 55 38.92 10.42 9.47
CA ALA A 55 37.84 9.61 10.06
C ALA A 55 36.83 9.14 8.99
N VAL A 56 36.38 10.04 8.10
CA VAL A 56 35.41 9.69 7.04
C VAL A 56 36.06 8.95 5.86
N ALA A 57 37.38 9.03 5.68
CA ALA A 57 38.13 8.31 4.64
C ALA A 57 37.91 6.78 4.75
N ARG A 58 37.75 6.26 5.98
CA ARG A 58 37.53 4.83 6.25
C ARG A 58 36.14 4.33 5.81
N ALA A 59 35.22 5.24 5.62
CA ALA A 59 33.87 4.86 5.20
C ALA A 59 33.85 4.60 3.68
N THR A 60 33.25 3.48 3.28
CA THR A 60 33.04 3.11 1.88
C THR A 60 31.63 3.51 1.47
N PRO A 61 31.43 4.46 0.55
CA PRO A 61 30.13 4.75 -0.03
C PRO A 61 29.61 3.56 -0.82
N LEU A 62 28.30 3.31 -0.78
CA LEU A 62 27.63 2.25 -1.49
C LEU A 62 26.49 2.83 -2.36
N PRO A 63 26.83 3.58 -3.43
CA PRO A 63 25.83 4.27 -4.26
C PRO A 63 24.84 3.31 -4.89
N ASP A 64 25.28 2.15 -5.36
CA ASP A 64 24.40 1.15 -5.97
C ASP A 64 23.35 0.62 -4.99
N LEU A 65 23.73 0.44 -3.72
CA LEU A 65 22.77 0.06 -2.67
C LEU A 65 21.80 1.20 -2.36
N GLU A 66 22.27 2.45 -2.34
CA GLU A 66 21.39 3.62 -2.18
C GLU A 66 20.34 3.70 -3.29
N GLU A 67 20.75 3.45 -4.55
CA GLU A 67 19.86 3.45 -5.73
C GLU A 67 18.91 2.26 -5.71
N ASN A 68 19.38 1.07 -5.38
CA ASN A 68 18.54 -0.13 -5.29
C ASN A 68 17.44 0.07 -4.25
N ILE A 69 17.76 0.59 -3.06
CA ILE A 69 16.72 0.88 -2.05
C ILE A 69 15.76 1.97 -2.56
N ALA A 70 16.27 3.02 -3.22
CA ALA A 70 15.45 4.10 -3.78
C ALA A 70 14.55 3.64 -4.93
N SER A 71 14.90 2.58 -5.65
CA SER A 71 14.06 2.00 -6.69
C SER A 71 12.88 1.19 -6.14
N ILE A 72 12.99 0.74 -4.88
CA ILE A 72 12.00 -0.13 -4.23
C ILE A 72 11.09 0.67 -3.28
N LEU A 73 11.65 1.66 -2.55
CA LEU A 73 10.96 2.40 -1.50
C LEU A 73 10.79 3.88 -1.84
N ASP A 74 9.64 4.43 -1.48
CA ASP A 74 9.37 5.87 -1.42
C ASP A 74 9.95 6.50 -0.13
N GLU A 75 9.93 7.82 -0.04
CA GLU A 75 10.53 8.57 1.08
C GLU A 75 9.89 8.27 2.46
N ASP A 76 8.66 7.78 2.47
CA ASP A 76 7.89 7.36 3.65
C ASP A 76 8.07 5.87 4.01
N ALA A 77 9.03 5.19 3.36
CA ALA A 77 9.30 3.76 3.47
C ALA A 77 8.18 2.85 2.91
N SER A 78 7.21 3.39 2.18
CA SER A 78 6.26 2.56 1.46
C SER A 78 6.90 1.91 0.22
N ILE A 79 6.43 0.71 -0.15
CA ILE A 79 6.90 0.02 -1.36
C ILE A 79 6.30 0.71 -2.58
N ARG A 80 7.15 1.20 -3.48
CA ARG A 80 6.76 1.87 -4.73
C ARG A 80 5.86 0.98 -5.57
N ASP A 81 4.90 1.60 -6.25
CA ASP A 81 4.00 0.89 -7.17
C ASP A 81 4.74 0.19 -8.31
N ASP A 82 5.91 0.68 -8.64
CA ASP A 82 6.75 0.20 -9.74
C ASP A 82 8.05 -0.47 -9.28
N ALA A 83 8.12 -0.87 -8.00
CA ALA A 83 9.29 -1.56 -7.42
C ALA A 83 9.66 -2.84 -8.20
N SER A 84 8.68 -3.51 -8.83
CA SER A 84 8.92 -4.55 -9.82
C SER A 84 7.87 -4.52 -10.93
N ALA A 85 8.19 -5.09 -12.08
CA ALA A 85 7.25 -5.21 -13.19
C ALA A 85 6.02 -6.03 -12.80
N GLU A 86 6.22 -7.09 -12.00
CA GLU A 86 5.14 -7.93 -11.52
C GLU A 86 4.22 -7.19 -10.54
N LEU A 87 4.78 -6.47 -9.56
CA LEU A 87 4.01 -5.66 -8.61
C LEU A 87 3.20 -4.59 -9.33
N ARG A 88 3.80 -3.90 -10.30
CA ARG A 88 3.10 -2.92 -11.14
C ARG A 88 1.91 -3.54 -11.86
N ARG A 89 2.12 -4.71 -12.48
CA ARG A 89 1.06 -5.44 -13.19
C ARG A 89 -0.09 -5.81 -12.25
N LEU A 90 0.23 -6.42 -11.10
CA LEU A 90 -0.77 -6.83 -10.10
C LEU A 90 -1.57 -5.65 -9.56
N ARG A 91 -0.90 -4.56 -9.17
CA ARG A 91 -1.58 -3.33 -8.69
C ARG A 91 -2.46 -2.68 -9.77
N GLN A 92 -2.05 -2.72 -11.04
CA GLN A 92 -2.89 -2.26 -12.14
C GLN A 92 -4.13 -3.14 -12.33
N GLN A 93 -4.00 -4.47 -12.22
CA GLN A 93 -5.12 -5.40 -12.29
C GLN A 93 -6.11 -5.15 -11.15
N ILE A 94 -5.63 -5.04 -9.91
CA ILE A 94 -6.49 -4.73 -8.76
C ILE A 94 -7.27 -3.43 -8.99
N ARG A 95 -6.59 -2.33 -9.35
CA ARG A 95 -7.25 -1.04 -9.62
C ARG A 95 -8.29 -1.13 -10.74
N SER A 96 -8.03 -1.93 -11.77
CA SER A 96 -8.98 -2.15 -12.86
C SER A 96 -10.24 -2.87 -12.35
N LYS A 97 -10.05 -3.92 -11.55
CA LYS A 97 -11.14 -4.71 -10.97
C LYS A 97 -11.96 -3.91 -9.94
N GLU A 98 -11.32 -3.12 -9.11
CA GLU A 98 -11.99 -2.19 -8.19
C GLU A 98 -12.86 -1.16 -8.93
N LYS A 99 -12.36 -0.62 -10.05
CA LYS A 99 -13.13 0.31 -10.89
C LYS A 99 -14.33 -0.37 -11.54
N GLU A 100 -14.16 -1.58 -12.04
CA GLU A 100 -15.22 -2.38 -12.64
C GLU A 100 -16.30 -2.73 -11.60
N LEU A 101 -15.87 -3.18 -10.42
CA LEU A 101 -16.74 -3.46 -9.27
C LEU A 101 -17.56 -2.22 -8.88
N ARG A 102 -16.90 -1.07 -8.71
CA ARG A 102 -17.60 0.18 -8.38
C ARG A 102 -18.64 0.54 -9.43
N THR A 103 -18.29 0.44 -10.72
CA THR A 103 -19.20 0.75 -11.83
C THR A 103 -20.43 -0.19 -11.82
N THR A 104 -20.21 -1.48 -11.55
CA THR A 104 -21.29 -2.49 -11.51
C THR A 104 -22.19 -2.28 -10.29
N LEU A 105 -21.60 -1.97 -9.12
CA LEU A 105 -22.35 -1.61 -7.90
C LEU A 105 -23.20 -0.36 -8.11
N ASP A 106 -22.65 0.69 -8.73
CA ASP A 106 -23.38 1.93 -8.98
C ASP A 106 -24.57 1.70 -9.94
N LYS A 107 -24.43 0.81 -10.91
CA LYS A 107 -25.54 0.42 -11.79
C LYS A 107 -26.61 -0.34 -11.00
N ALA A 108 -26.23 -1.33 -10.21
CA ALA A 108 -27.13 -2.11 -9.39
C ALA A 108 -27.86 -1.23 -8.37
N LEU A 109 -27.16 -0.32 -7.71
CA LEU A 109 -27.74 0.61 -6.75
C LEU A 109 -28.74 1.58 -7.42
N ARG A 110 -28.37 2.19 -8.56
CA ARG A 110 -29.28 3.07 -9.31
C ARG A 110 -30.56 2.33 -9.72
N HIS A 111 -30.43 1.11 -10.22
CA HIS A 111 -31.60 0.29 -10.56
C HIS A 111 -32.48 0.03 -9.33
N ALA A 112 -31.87 -0.38 -8.22
CA ALA A 112 -32.63 -0.63 -6.98
C ALA A 112 -33.30 0.65 -6.43
N VAL A 113 -32.70 1.83 -6.60
CA VAL A 113 -33.32 3.13 -6.23
C VAL A 113 -34.51 3.46 -7.14
N GLN A 114 -34.35 3.30 -8.45
CA GLN A 114 -35.43 3.54 -9.44
C GLN A 114 -36.66 2.66 -9.18
N GLU A 115 -36.42 1.40 -8.81
CA GLU A 115 -37.50 0.46 -8.44
C GLU A 115 -38.06 0.67 -7.00
N GLY A 116 -37.54 1.67 -6.26
CA GLY A 116 -37.98 1.93 -4.88
C GLY A 116 -37.46 0.90 -3.85
N HIS A 117 -36.55 0.03 -4.23
CA HIS A 117 -35.98 -1.03 -3.39
C HIS A 117 -34.87 -0.56 -2.47
N ALA A 118 -34.15 0.52 -2.83
CA ALA A 118 -33.05 1.10 -2.07
C ALA A 118 -33.36 2.54 -1.64
N THR A 119 -32.62 3.05 -0.65
CA THR A 119 -32.83 4.38 -0.06
C THR A 119 -32.01 5.49 -0.74
N GLY A 120 -31.17 5.17 -1.72
CA GLY A 120 -30.27 6.14 -2.39
C GLY A 120 -28.96 6.39 -1.65
N GLU A 121 -28.72 5.69 -0.54
CA GLU A 121 -27.41 5.69 0.11
C GLU A 121 -26.34 5.07 -0.79
N GLN A 122 -25.08 5.39 -0.53
CA GLN A 122 -23.96 4.86 -1.32
C GLN A 122 -23.68 3.38 -1.00
N ALA A 123 -23.08 2.68 -1.96
CA ALA A 123 -22.50 1.36 -1.71
C ALA A 123 -21.44 1.45 -0.60
N THR A 124 -21.35 0.43 0.22
CA THR A 124 -20.49 0.43 1.42
C THR A 124 -19.77 -0.92 1.56
N LEU A 125 -18.72 -0.94 2.38
CA LEU A 125 -17.99 -2.16 2.71
C LEU A 125 -18.62 -2.84 3.93
N ARG A 126 -18.94 -4.15 3.81
CA ARG A 126 -19.39 -5.00 4.90
C ARG A 126 -18.72 -6.37 4.81
N GLY A 127 -18.06 -6.79 5.89
CA GLY A 127 -17.37 -8.08 5.91
C GLY A 127 -16.30 -8.24 4.83
N GLY A 128 -15.66 -7.14 4.41
CA GLY A 128 -14.67 -7.15 3.34
C GLY A 128 -15.26 -7.20 1.92
N ARG A 129 -16.58 -7.01 1.76
CA ARG A 129 -17.25 -6.99 0.45
C ARG A 129 -17.99 -5.69 0.22
N MET A 130 -17.98 -5.24 -1.01
CA MET A 130 -18.77 -4.09 -1.43
C MET A 130 -20.22 -4.49 -1.65
N VAL A 131 -21.12 -3.79 -0.97
CA VAL A 131 -22.56 -4.11 -0.92
C VAL A 131 -23.40 -2.85 -1.12
N ILE A 132 -24.67 -3.03 -1.50
CA ILE A 132 -25.64 -1.95 -1.62
C ILE A 132 -26.69 -2.02 -0.49
N PRO A 133 -27.15 -0.86 0.04
CA PRO A 133 -28.22 -0.80 1.04
C PRO A 133 -29.59 -0.97 0.38
N VAL A 134 -30.32 -2.00 0.77
CA VAL A 134 -31.65 -2.33 0.25
C VAL A 134 -32.66 -2.34 1.40
N ARG A 135 -33.89 -1.86 1.18
CA ARG A 135 -34.97 -1.93 2.16
C ARG A 135 -35.22 -3.38 2.53
N ALA A 136 -35.39 -3.68 3.81
CA ALA A 136 -35.63 -5.05 4.27
C ALA A 136 -36.87 -5.67 3.63
N SER A 137 -37.91 -4.86 3.35
CA SER A 137 -39.14 -5.26 2.64
C SER A 137 -38.89 -5.65 1.18
N ALA A 138 -37.84 -5.16 0.57
CA ALA A 138 -37.47 -5.42 -0.83
C ALA A 138 -36.31 -6.44 -0.97
N LYS A 139 -35.88 -7.09 0.11
CA LYS A 139 -34.80 -8.07 0.12
C LYS A 139 -34.83 -9.10 -1.01
N GLY A 140 -36.01 -9.63 -1.31
CA GLY A 140 -36.22 -10.64 -2.36
C GLY A 140 -36.37 -10.09 -3.78
N LYS A 141 -36.27 -8.75 -3.96
CA LYS A 141 -36.38 -8.06 -5.26
C LYS A 141 -35.03 -7.73 -5.88
N VAL A 142 -33.96 -7.81 -5.11
CA VAL A 142 -32.60 -7.60 -5.56
C VAL A 142 -31.84 -8.94 -5.53
N GLU A 143 -31.42 -9.41 -6.70
CA GLU A 143 -30.65 -10.64 -6.79
C GLU A 143 -29.26 -10.45 -6.15
N GLY A 144 -28.94 -11.30 -5.17
CA GLY A 144 -27.66 -11.24 -4.48
C GLY A 144 -27.69 -11.89 -3.10
N PHE A 145 -26.61 -11.68 -2.35
CA PHE A 145 -26.42 -12.26 -1.03
C PHE A 145 -26.48 -11.17 0.05
N VAL A 146 -27.23 -11.45 1.11
CA VAL A 146 -27.28 -10.57 2.28
C VAL A 146 -26.05 -10.83 3.15
N HIS A 147 -25.26 -9.79 3.37
CA HIS A 147 -24.07 -9.85 4.22
C HIS A 147 -24.28 -9.25 5.60
N ASP A 148 -25.20 -8.28 5.72
CA ASP A 148 -25.42 -7.58 6.98
C ASP A 148 -26.83 -6.98 7.05
N ARG A 149 -27.20 -6.50 8.25
CA ARG A 149 -28.42 -5.74 8.50
C ARG A 149 -28.15 -4.54 9.37
N SER A 150 -28.89 -3.45 9.15
CA SER A 150 -28.83 -2.29 10.03
C SER A 150 -29.34 -2.64 11.43
N ALA A 151 -28.91 -1.88 12.45
CA ALA A 151 -29.37 -2.07 13.83
C ALA A 151 -30.88 -1.97 13.99
N SER A 152 -31.53 -1.13 13.18
CA SER A 152 -33.03 -1.01 13.16
C SER A 152 -33.73 -2.16 12.41
N GLY A 153 -32.99 -2.99 11.70
CA GLY A 153 -33.51 -4.05 10.83
C GLY A 153 -34.22 -3.56 9.56
N GLN A 154 -34.29 -2.25 9.31
CA GLN A 154 -34.97 -1.66 8.16
C GLN A 154 -34.19 -1.74 6.85
N THR A 155 -32.87 -1.88 6.93
CA THR A 155 -31.93 -1.98 5.78
C THR A 155 -31.21 -3.31 5.84
N VAL A 156 -31.10 -3.98 4.70
CA VAL A 156 -30.21 -5.13 4.48
C VAL A 156 -29.10 -4.71 3.50
N TYR A 157 -27.91 -5.19 3.74
CA TYR A 157 -26.77 -4.94 2.88
C TYR A 157 -26.57 -6.15 1.97
N ILE A 158 -26.82 -5.94 0.67
CA ILE A 158 -26.81 -7.00 -0.34
C ILE A 158 -25.59 -6.84 -1.23
N GLU A 159 -24.85 -7.92 -1.43
CA GLU A 159 -23.91 -8.08 -2.52
C GLU A 159 -24.68 -8.50 -3.75
N PRO A 160 -24.78 -7.65 -4.79
CA PRO A 160 -25.50 -8.02 -6.01
C PRO A 160 -24.84 -9.22 -6.68
N ALA A 161 -25.63 -10.12 -7.25
CA ALA A 161 -25.12 -11.31 -7.95
C ALA A 161 -24.09 -10.96 -9.03
N ALA A 162 -24.30 -9.85 -9.75
CA ALA A 162 -23.37 -9.33 -10.76
C ALA A 162 -22.01 -8.86 -10.20
N CYS A 163 -21.86 -8.70 -8.88
CA CYS A 163 -20.64 -8.24 -8.23
C CYS A 163 -19.85 -9.36 -7.54
N LEU A 164 -20.39 -10.58 -7.46
CA LEU A 164 -19.81 -11.69 -6.71
C LEU A 164 -18.39 -12.03 -7.15
N GLU A 165 -18.19 -12.23 -8.45
CA GLU A 165 -16.90 -12.60 -9.02
C GLU A 165 -15.87 -11.45 -8.82
N LEU A 166 -16.28 -10.22 -9.12
CA LEU A 166 -15.44 -9.04 -8.93
C LEU A 166 -15.03 -8.81 -7.46
N ASN A 167 -15.94 -9.01 -6.51
CA ASN A 167 -15.63 -8.96 -5.08
C ASN A 167 -14.65 -10.06 -4.65
N ASN A 168 -14.70 -11.24 -5.26
CA ASN A 168 -13.73 -12.31 -5.00
C ASN A 168 -12.36 -11.93 -5.56
N GLU A 169 -12.29 -11.52 -6.82
CA GLU A 169 -11.05 -11.14 -7.51
C GLU A 169 -10.31 -9.96 -6.85
N VAL A 170 -11.03 -9.00 -6.28
CA VAL A 170 -10.43 -7.85 -5.55
C VAL A 170 -9.90 -8.30 -4.19
N ARG A 171 -10.41 -9.38 -3.62
CA ARG A 171 -10.05 -9.87 -2.30
C ARG A 171 -8.89 -10.89 -2.30
N GLU A 172 -8.69 -11.60 -3.38
CA GLU A 172 -7.58 -12.54 -3.58
C GLU A 172 -6.24 -11.83 -3.86
#